data_da1e856488a1fe700ecbd6193b88b57c
#
_entry.id   da1e856488a1fe700ecbd6193b88b57c
#
_cell.length_a   1.000
_cell.length_b   1.000
_cell.length_c   1.000
_cell.angle_alpha   90.00
_cell.angle_beta   90.00
_cell.angle_gamma   90.00
#
_symmetry.space_group_name_H-M   'P 1'
#
loop_
_entity.id
_entity.type
_entity.pdbx_description
1 polymer ?
#
loop_
_entity_poly.entity_id
_entity_poly.type
_entity_poly.pdbx_seq_one_letter_code
_entity_poly.pdbx_strand_id
1 'polypeptide(L)'
;MRLFVLFVLIWAAVSMQAQQKEISHIETTKNWYYIYDESGKKIKTLYRSGIGDIKGWGKDFLVTKRGAYYLICDAEGKTLKTLGAQSVGEVVSVSSNTFTSRLGVWIYTWNKEGKKIHTRATQ
;
A
#
# COMPACT_ATOMS: atom_id res chain seq x y z
N MET A 1 -25.89 -29.04 22.61
CA MET A 1 -25.67 -27.81 23.37
C MET A 1 -24.29 -27.32 23.32
N ARG A 2 -23.33 -28.11 23.69
CA ARG A 2 -21.95 -27.67 23.69
C ARG A 2 -21.44 -27.35 22.31
N LEU A 3 -22.01 -27.99 21.31
CA LEU A 3 -21.59 -27.75 19.94
C LEU A 3 -21.94 -26.34 19.49
N PHE A 4 -22.98 -25.76 20.03
CA PHE A 4 -23.33 -24.40 19.66
C PHE A 4 -22.27 -23.40 20.07
N VAL A 5 -21.68 -23.62 21.22
CA VAL A 5 -20.65 -22.73 21.71
C VAL A 5 -19.44 -22.73 20.75
N LEU A 6 -19.10 -23.91 20.30
CA LEU A 6 -17.98 -24.05 19.36
C LEU A 6 -18.26 -23.34 18.06
N PHE A 7 -19.47 -23.40 17.55
CA PHE A 7 -19.86 -22.70 16.37
C PHE A 7 -19.67 -21.19 16.51
N VAL A 8 -20.09 -20.67 17.63
CA VAL A 8 -19.98 -19.22 17.86
C VAL A 8 -18.55 -18.80 17.83
N LEU A 9 -17.67 -19.58 18.41
CA LEU A 9 -16.24 -19.25 18.41
C LEU A 9 -15.66 -19.27 17.01
N ILE A 10 -16.05 -20.23 16.21
CA ILE A 10 -15.56 -20.30 14.83
C ILE A 10 -16.01 -19.10 14.03
N TRP A 11 -17.26 -18.70 14.23
CA TRP A 11 -17.78 -17.52 13.56
C TRP A 11 -16.99 -16.26 13.89
N ALA A 12 -16.68 -16.09 15.16
CA ALA A 12 -15.92 -14.93 15.57
C ALA A 12 -14.55 -14.89 14.89
N ALA A 13 -13.89 -16.03 14.81
CA ALA A 13 -12.57 -16.10 14.17
C ALA A 13 -12.65 -15.76 12.69
N VAL A 14 -13.67 -16.28 12.00
CA VAL A 14 -13.84 -16.01 10.58
C VAL A 14 -14.09 -14.52 10.34
N SER A 15 -14.94 -13.93 11.19
CA SER A 15 -15.22 -12.49 11.05
C SER A 15 -13.97 -11.66 11.16
N MET A 16 -13.11 -11.99 12.08
CA MET A 16 -11.87 -11.23 12.25
C MET A 16 -10.95 -11.33 11.06
N GLN A 17 -10.92 -12.49 10.42
CA GLN A 17 -10.07 -12.69 9.27
C GLN A 17 -10.55 -11.94 8.04
N ALA A 18 -11.82 -11.65 7.97
CA ALA A 18 -12.38 -10.98 6.81
C ALA A 18 -12.11 -9.49 6.80
N GLN A 19 -11.63 -8.95 7.90
CA GLN A 19 -11.44 -7.50 7.99
C GLN A 19 -10.08 -7.09 7.48
N GLN A 20 -10.08 -6.50 6.29
CA GLN A 20 -8.90 -5.83 5.76
C GLN A 20 -9.18 -4.35 5.72
N LYS A 21 -8.18 -3.59 6.13
CA LYS A 21 -8.32 -2.15 6.18
C LYS A 21 -8.01 -1.58 4.82
N GLU A 22 -8.91 -0.72 4.34
CA GLU A 22 -8.75 -0.05 3.06
C GLU A 22 -8.49 1.41 3.32
N ILE A 23 -7.54 1.95 2.56
CA ILE A 23 -7.15 3.34 2.70
C ILE A 23 -8.14 4.21 1.95
N SER A 24 -8.76 5.14 2.66
CA SER A 24 -9.61 6.13 2.03
C SER A 24 -8.80 7.36 1.63
N HIS A 25 -8.07 7.91 2.58
CA HIS A 25 -7.22 9.05 2.29
C HIS A 25 -6.09 9.14 3.30
N ILE A 26 -5.10 9.95 2.98
CA ILE A 26 -3.94 10.18 3.83
C ILE A 26 -3.77 11.66 3.99
N GLU A 27 -3.73 12.11 5.25
CA GLU A 27 -3.39 13.49 5.58
C GLU A 27 -1.89 13.61 5.76
N THR A 28 -1.30 14.62 5.15
CA THR A 28 0.13 14.84 5.23
C THR A 28 0.40 16.11 6.02
N THR A 29 1.21 15.99 7.06
CA THR A 29 1.76 17.14 7.75
C THR A 29 3.26 17.19 7.47
N LYS A 30 3.94 18.15 8.08
CA LYS A 30 5.38 18.30 7.86
C LYS A 30 6.15 17.03 8.17
N ASN A 31 5.80 16.37 9.27
CA ASN A 31 6.58 15.23 9.77
C ASN A 31 5.79 13.92 9.83
N TRP A 32 4.49 13.97 9.62
CA TRP A 32 3.63 12.82 9.87
C TRP A 32 2.67 12.58 8.73
N TYR A 33 2.29 11.30 8.55
CA TYR A 33 1.19 10.89 7.71
C TYR A 33 0.14 10.24 8.60
N TYR A 34 -1.12 10.62 8.38
CA TYR A 34 -2.26 10.02 9.07
C TYR A 34 -3.09 9.27 8.03
N ILE A 35 -3.19 7.97 8.20
CA ILE A 35 -3.89 7.10 7.25
C ILE A 35 -5.28 6.81 7.80
N TYR A 36 -6.31 7.09 6.98
CA TYR A 36 -7.70 6.94 7.37
C TYR A 36 -8.39 5.91 6.49
N ASP A 37 -9.34 5.16 7.09
CA ASP A 37 -10.15 4.21 6.35
C ASP A 37 -11.42 4.89 5.82
N GLU A 38 -12.29 4.10 5.18
CA GLU A 38 -13.48 4.63 4.55
C GLU A 38 -14.53 5.13 5.56
N SER A 39 -14.44 4.69 6.79
CA SER A 39 -15.33 5.17 7.83
C SER A 39 -14.83 6.45 8.48
N GLY A 40 -13.67 6.93 8.06
CA GLY A 40 -13.05 8.13 8.64
C GLY A 40 -12.22 7.83 9.87
N LYS A 41 -12.03 6.57 10.20
CA LYS A 41 -11.25 6.17 11.36
C LYS A 41 -9.78 6.10 10.98
N LYS A 42 -8.92 6.58 11.87
CA LYS A 42 -7.48 6.54 11.62
C LYS A 42 -6.95 5.12 11.77
N ILE A 43 -6.33 4.62 10.71
CA ILE A 43 -5.69 3.31 10.73
C ILE A 43 -4.34 3.38 11.43
N LYS A 44 -3.53 4.39 11.06
CA LYS A 44 -2.16 4.46 11.53
C LYS A 44 -1.61 5.87 11.39
N THR A 45 -0.67 6.21 12.25
CA THR A 45 0.15 7.41 12.12
C THR A 45 1.57 6.97 11.79
N LEU A 46 2.14 7.51 10.74
CA LEU A 46 3.48 7.14 10.30
C LEU A 46 4.38 8.36 10.31
N TYR A 47 5.63 8.13 10.69
CA TYR A 47 6.63 9.18 10.70
C TYR A 47 7.24 9.27 9.30
N ARG A 48 7.19 10.48 8.74
CA ARG A 48 7.58 10.69 7.34
C ARG A 48 9.03 10.29 7.06
N SER A 49 9.95 10.62 7.94
CA SER A 49 11.34 10.26 7.72
C SER A 49 11.57 8.76 7.84
N GLY A 50 10.66 8.04 8.48
CA GLY A 50 10.78 6.59 8.61
C GLY A 50 10.43 5.85 7.33
N ILE A 51 9.37 6.25 6.66
CA ILE A 51 8.93 5.54 5.46
C ILE A 51 9.27 6.29 4.17
N GLY A 52 9.66 7.55 4.25
CA GLY A 52 9.96 8.36 3.06
C GLY A 52 8.73 9.09 2.55
N ASP A 53 8.83 9.61 1.34
CA ASP A 53 7.77 10.41 0.74
C ASP A 53 6.76 9.49 0.05
N ILE A 54 5.49 9.66 0.40
CA ILE A 54 4.42 8.89 -0.22
C ILE A 54 4.23 9.37 -1.66
N LYS A 55 4.31 8.43 -2.60
CA LYS A 55 4.10 8.71 -4.01
C LYS A 55 2.66 8.45 -4.45
N GLY A 56 1.94 7.66 -3.67
CA GLY A 56 0.55 7.36 -3.92
C GLY A 56 0.12 6.18 -3.07
N TRP A 57 -1.16 5.89 -3.12
CA TRP A 57 -1.70 4.74 -2.40
C TRP A 57 -2.83 4.11 -3.18
N GLY A 58 -2.97 2.81 -2.98
CA GLY A 58 -4.06 2.06 -3.55
C GLY A 58 -5.07 1.71 -2.48
N LYS A 59 -5.76 0.62 -2.72
CA LYS A 59 -6.82 0.19 -1.82
C LYS A 59 -6.28 -0.21 -0.45
N ASP A 60 -5.21 -0.98 -0.42
CA ASP A 60 -4.67 -1.50 0.84
C ASP A 60 -3.13 -1.44 0.88
N PHE A 61 -2.54 -0.59 0.08
CA PHE A 61 -1.09 -0.44 0.07
C PHE A 61 -0.72 0.99 -0.26
N LEU A 62 0.52 1.36 0.05
CA LEU A 62 1.06 2.65 -0.35
C LEU A 62 2.47 2.46 -0.90
N VAL A 63 2.85 3.38 -1.77
CA VAL A 63 4.18 3.38 -2.37
C VAL A 63 4.88 4.64 -1.89
N THR A 64 6.05 4.47 -1.27
CA THR A 64 6.84 5.60 -0.79
C THR A 64 8.22 5.54 -1.43
N LYS A 65 8.89 6.69 -1.43
CA LYS A 65 10.27 6.74 -1.89
C LYS A 65 11.15 7.19 -0.75
N ARG A 66 12.14 6.39 -0.43
CA ARG A 66 13.09 6.68 0.63
C ARG A 66 14.50 6.51 0.07
N GLY A 67 15.18 7.64 -0.18
CA GLY A 67 16.50 7.61 -0.78
C GLY A 67 16.47 6.98 -2.15
N ALA A 68 17.26 5.95 -2.35
CA ALA A 68 17.39 5.28 -3.65
C ALA A 68 16.39 4.13 -3.83
N TYR A 69 15.41 4.02 -2.93
CA TYR A 69 14.49 2.88 -2.93
C TYR A 69 13.06 3.32 -2.89
N TYR A 70 12.21 2.53 -3.55
CA TYR A 70 10.77 2.59 -3.35
C TYR A 70 10.38 1.50 -2.38
N LEU A 71 9.49 1.83 -1.47
CA LEU A 71 8.94 0.87 -0.51
C LEU A 71 7.47 0.67 -0.82
N ILE A 72 7.07 -0.59 -0.90
CA ILE A 72 5.65 -0.93 -0.97
C ILE A 72 5.25 -1.34 0.43
N CYS A 73 4.31 -0.62 1.01
CA CYS A 73 3.89 -0.82 2.39
C CYS A 73 2.42 -1.19 2.44
N ASP A 74 2.01 -1.90 3.49
CA ASP A 74 0.59 -2.15 3.70
C ASP A 74 -0.08 -0.91 4.29
N ALA A 75 -1.37 -1.02 4.58
CA ALA A 75 -2.14 0.12 5.08
C ALA A 75 -1.67 0.61 6.45
N GLU A 76 -0.92 -0.19 7.16
CA GLU A 76 -0.36 0.19 8.46
C GLU A 76 1.09 0.64 8.37
N GLY A 77 1.61 0.77 7.16
CA GLY A 77 2.96 1.26 6.96
C GLY A 77 4.05 0.22 7.07
N LYS A 78 3.68 -1.05 7.16
CA LYS A 78 4.67 -2.11 7.22
C LYS A 78 5.21 -2.35 5.82
N THR A 79 6.53 -2.38 5.68
CA THR A 79 7.17 -2.58 4.39
C THR A 79 7.00 -4.03 3.94
N LEU A 80 6.39 -4.21 2.77
CA LEU A 80 6.17 -5.52 2.17
C LEU A 80 7.25 -5.84 1.15
N LYS A 81 7.73 -4.83 0.43
CA LYS A 81 8.71 -5.02 -0.63
C LYS A 81 9.51 -3.76 -0.82
N THR A 82 10.80 -3.93 -1.13
CA THR A 82 11.69 -2.80 -1.45
C THR A 82 12.19 -2.97 -2.87
N LEU A 83 12.09 -1.90 -3.66
CA LEU A 83 12.52 -1.90 -5.05
C LEU A 83 13.54 -0.80 -5.26
N GLY A 84 14.56 -1.07 -6.07
CA GLY A 84 15.54 -0.04 -6.42
C GLY A 84 14.93 1.00 -7.33
N ALA A 85 15.14 2.26 -7.02
CA ALA A 85 14.58 3.34 -7.84
C ALA A 85 15.14 3.33 -9.26
N GLN A 86 16.36 2.86 -9.43
CA GLN A 86 16.95 2.79 -10.77
C GLN A 86 16.23 1.80 -11.68
N SER A 87 15.70 0.74 -11.10
CA SER A 87 14.97 -0.26 -11.86
C SER A 87 13.53 0.14 -12.12
N VAL A 88 12.95 0.88 -11.19
CA VAL A 88 11.54 1.28 -11.29
C VAL A 88 11.38 2.53 -12.14
N GLY A 89 12.26 3.49 -11.95
CA GLY A 89 12.11 4.80 -12.56
C GLY A 89 11.26 5.70 -11.70
N GLU A 90 10.51 6.58 -12.32
CA GLU A 90 9.65 7.51 -11.59
C GLU A 90 8.25 6.95 -11.48
N VAL A 91 7.73 6.83 -10.26
CA VAL A 91 6.35 6.42 -10.05
C VAL A 91 5.44 7.59 -10.41
N VAL A 92 4.54 7.37 -11.38
CA VAL A 92 3.69 8.43 -11.90
C VAL A 92 2.24 8.29 -11.45
N SER A 93 1.80 7.12 -11.07
CA SER A 93 0.43 6.95 -10.57
C SER A 93 0.32 5.66 -9.77
N VAL A 94 -0.65 5.63 -8.86
CA VAL A 94 -0.96 4.44 -8.06
C VAL A 94 -2.47 4.24 -8.15
N SER A 95 -2.89 3.02 -8.42
CA SER A 95 -4.29 2.64 -8.53
C SER A 95 -4.65 1.71 -7.39
N SER A 96 -5.83 1.09 -7.48
CA SER A 96 -6.31 0.22 -6.41
C SER A 96 -5.35 -0.91 -6.06
N ASN A 97 -4.81 -1.58 -7.09
CA ASN A 97 -3.98 -2.78 -6.88
C ASN A 97 -2.65 -2.73 -7.62
N THR A 98 -2.36 -1.63 -8.33
CA THR A 98 -1.16 -1.53 -9.16
C THR A 98 -0.59 -0.12 -9.05
N PHE A 99 0.65 0.02 -9.50
CA PHE A 99 1.20 1.35 -9.71
C PHE A 99 1.97 1.36 -11.03
N THR A 100 2.14 2.55 -11.58
CA THR A 100 2.76 2.76 -12.87
C THR A 100 4.01 3.61 -12.69
N SER A 101 5.09 3.23 -13.37
CA SER A 101 6.33 3.99 -13.32
C SER A 101 6.84 4.23 -14.74
N ARG A 102 7.71 5.20 -14.87
CA ARG A 102 8.30 5.57 -16.15
C ARG A 102 9.80 5.55 -16.03
N LEU A 103 10.45 4.85 -16.94
CA LEU A 103 11.90 4.79 -16.98
C LEU A 103 12.33 4.99 -18.44
N GLY A 104 12.82 6.19 -18.75
CA GLY A 104 13.16 6.56 -20.13
C GLY A 104 11.94 6.54 -21.01
N VAL A 105 11.95 5.71 -22.04
CA VAL A 105 10.82 5.58 -22.97
C VAL A 105 9.85 4.48 -22.56
N TRP A 106 10.11 3.84 -21.44
CA TRP A 106 9.31 2.69 -21.00
C TRP A 106 8.35 3.09 -19.92
N ILE A 107 7.14 2.49 -19.98
CA ILE A 107 6.15 2.60 -18.93
C ILE A 107 5.91 1.20 -18.41
N TYR A 108 6.09 1.05 -17.11
CA TYR A 108 5.93 -0.22 -16.42
C TYR A 108 4.71 -0.18 -15.53
N THR A 109 3.96 -1.28 -15.52
CA THR A 109 2.90 -1.48 -14.54
C THR A 109 3.36 -2.56 -13.57
N TRP A 110 3.21 -2.26 -12.28
CA TRP A 110 3.66 -3.14 -11.20
C TRP A 110 2.45 -3.52 -10.35
N ASN A 111 2.43 -4.74 -9.86
CA ASN A 111 1.40 -5.09 -8.90
C ASN A 111 1.86 -4.67 -7.50
N LYS A 112 0.97 -4.78 -6.52
CA LYS A 112 1.29 -4.33 -5.16
C LYS A 112 2.26 -5.26 -4.44
N GLU A 113 2.58 -6.41 -5.01
CA GLU A 113 3.63 -7.28 -4.51
C GLU A 113 5.01 -6.90 -5.06
N GLY A 114 5.07 -5.88 -5.91
CA GLY A 114 6.34 -5.41 -6.44
C GLY A 114 6.82 -6.14 -7.68
N LYS A 115 5.91 -6.81 -8.36
CA LYS A 115 6.24 -7.53 -9.58
C LYS A 115 5.80 -6.73 -10.79
N LYS A 116 6.69 -6.60 -11.78
CA LYS A 116 6.38 -5.92 -13.03
C LYS A 116 5.48 -6.83 -13.87
N ILE A 117 4.28 -6.37 -14.18
CA ILE A 117 3.29 -7.18 -14.90
C ILE A 117 3.04 -6.70 -16.32
N HIS A 118 3.50 -5.51 -16.66
CA HIS A 118 3.28 -5.01 -18.02
C HIS A 118 4.35 -3.98 -18.36
N THR A 119 4.73 -3.93 -19.62
CA THR A 119 5.71 -2.98 -20.14
C THR A 119 5.21 -2.49 -21.50
N ARG A 120 5.28 -1.18 -21.71
CA ARG A 120 5.00 -0.61 -23.01
C ARG A 120 5.90 0.58 -23.26
N ALA A 121 6.08 0.90 -24.52
CA ALA A 121 6.87 2.07 -24.89
C ALA A 121 5.98 3.31 -24.89
N THR A 122 6.57 4.45 -24.59
CA THR A 122 5.82 5.70 -24.61
C THR A 122 5.53 6.19 -26.01
N GLN A 123 6.09 5.63 -27.04
CA GLN A 123 5.78 5.98 -28.38
C GLN A 123 6.69 7.10 -28.86
#